data_bcc880eb0fe0604934b3d1530b4bda8e
#
_entry.id   bcc880eb0fe0604934b3d1530b4bda8e
#
_cell.length_a   1.000
_cell.length_b   1.000
_cell.length_c   1.000
_cell.angle_alpha   90.00
_cell.angle_beta   90.00
_cell.angle_gamma   90.00
#
_symmetry.space_group_name_H-M   'P 1'
#
loop_
_entity.id
_entity.type
_entity.pdbx_description
1 polymer ?
#
loop_
_entity_poly.entity_id
_entity_poly.type
_entity_poly.pdbx_seq_one_letter_code
_entity_poly.pdbx_strand_id
1 'polypeptide(L)'
;MKQEKHGVLLVNLGTPDAPTSSAVKRYLKEFLSDDRVVDTSPLIWWPILNGVILPIRSPRVAKLYQSVWMDEGSPLLVYSRRQQRALAARMPNTPVELGMSYGSPSLAEAIDKLLAQGVTNLVVLPLYPQYSCSTSAAVWDGVARVLKGYRRLPSIGFIRDYAEHPAYIAALRQSVERSFAEHGQPDRLVLSFHGIPKRYARLGDDYPQRCEDTLRALVATLPLAPDRVMMTYQSRFGREPWLTPYTDETLKSLPAQGIKHIQLICPGFSADCLETLEEIKEQNREIFLKAGGEKFEYISALNDEPAHIDMMQQLVAQRF
;
A
#
# COMPACT_ATOMS: atom_id res chain seq x y z
N MET A 1 23.49 -22.01 -25.33
CA MET A 1 23.14 -21.18 -24.15
C MET A 1 21.64 -21.24 -23.97
N LYS A 2 21.09 -21.51 -22.78
CA LYS A 2 19.65 -21.38 -22.56
C LYS A 2 19.31 -19.89 -22.62
N GLN A 3 18.33 -19.55 -23.44
CA GLN A 3 17.86 -18.18 -23.56
C GLN A 3 17.40 -17.66 -22.19
N GLU A 4 17.88 -16.51 -21.78
CA GLU A 4 17.39 -15.84 -20.56
C GLU A 4 15.93 -15.47 -20.75
N LYS A 5 15.11 -15.78 -19.75
CA LYS A 5 13.70 -15.44 -19.75
C LYS A 5 13.37 -14.60 -18.51
N HIS A 6 12.97 -13.37 -18.75
CA HIS A 6 12.54 -12.45 -17.70
C HIS A 6 11.10 -12.75 -17.30
N GLY A 7 10.81 -12.50 -16.02
CA GLY A 7 9.47 -12.54 -15.47
C GLY A 7 9.29 -11.50 -14.36
N VAL A 8 8.09 -11.10 -14.09
CA VAL A 8 7.75 -10.09 -13.09
C VAL A 8 6.82 -10.68 -12.04
N LEU A 9 7.17 -10.50 -10.78
CA LEU A 9 6.31 -10.77 -9.64
C LEU A 9 5.88 -9.44 -9.02
N LEU A 10 4.62 -9.06 -9.21
CA LEU A 10 4.00 -7.98 -8.45
C LEU A 10 3.62 -8.52 -7.07
N VAL A 11 3.90 -7.78 -6.01
CA VAL A 11 3.56 -8.20 -4.65
C VAL A 11 2.81 -7.11 -3.92
N ASN A 12 1.63 -7.44 -3.39
CA ASN A 12 0.88 -6.56 -2.50
C ASN A 12 0.64 -7.24 -1.15
N LEU A 13 0.09 -6.51 -0.18
CA LEU A 13 -0.11 -6.95 1.20
C LEU A 13 -0.95 -8.22 1.28
N GLY A 14 -2.08 -8.19 0.64
CA GLY A 14 -3.08 -9.22 0.74
C GLY A 14 -4.35 -8.74 1.41
N THR A 15 -5.33 -9.63 1.44
CA THR A 15 -6.69 -9.30 1.86
C THR A 15 -7.43 -10.59 2.19
N PRO A 16 -8.51 -10.57 3.00
CA PRO A 16 -9.31 -11.77 3.22
C PRO A 16 -10.02 -12.23 1.94
N ASP A 17 -10.23 -13.54 1.83
CA ASP A 17 -10.91 -14.16 0.67
C ASP A 17 -12.40 -13.78 0.56
N ALA A 18 -13.00 -13.37 1.69
CA ALA A 18 -14.40 -12.96 1.78
C ALA A 18 -14.59 -11.96 2.93
N PRO A 19 -15.63 -11.10 2.88
CA PRO A 19 -15.92 -10.13 3.93
C PRO A 19 -16.65 -10.79 5.12
N THR A 20 -16.16 -11.96 5.57
CA THR A 20 -16.69 -12.74 6.68
C THR A 20 -15.69 -12.78 7.84
N SER A 21 -16.20 -12.88 9.06
CA SER A 21 -15.36 -12.94 10.26
C SER A 21 -14.34 -14.08 10.22
N SER A 22 -14.69 -15.24 9.64
CA SER A 22 -13.78 -16.38 9.53
C SER A 22 -12.65 -16.14 8.52
N ALA A 23 -12.95 -15.56 7.35
CA ALA A 23 -11.94 -15.23 6.34
C ALA A 23 -11.01 -14.11 6.84
N VAL A 24 -11.58 -13.06 7.45
CA VAL A 24 -10.80 -11.99 8.08
C VAL A 24 -9.90 -12.52 9.20
N LYS A 25 -10.41 -13.46 10.02
CA LYS A 25 -9.61 -14.08 11.07
C LYS A 25 -8.38 -14.84 10.51
N ARG A 26 -8.54 -15.59 9.42
CA ARG A 26 -7.42 -16.30 8.76
C ARG A 26 -6.39 -15.30 8.24
N TYR A 27 -6.83 -14.29 7.50
CA TYR A 27 -5.98 -13.24 6.97
C TYR A 27 -5.23 -12.48 8.08
N LEU A 28 -5.94 -11.97 9.09
CA LEU A 28 -5.33 -11.25 10.20
C LEU A 28 -4.35 -12.12 11.00
N LYS A 29 -4.62 -13.43 11.13
CA LYS A 29 -3.71 -14.34 11.80
C LYS A 29 -2.40 -14.46 11.05
N GLU A 30 -2.43 -14.63 9.74
CA GLU A 30 -1.24 -14.70 8.89
C GLU A 30 -0.46 -13.38 8.95
N PHE A 31 -1.13 -12.26 8.70
CA PHE A 31 -0.55 -10.92 8.70
C PHE A 31 0.10 -10.53 10.05
N LEU A 32 -0.62 -10.72 11.15
CA LEU A 32 -0.16 -10.32 12.49
C LEU A 32 0.78 -11.35 13.14
N SER A 33 1.04 -12.48 12.49
CA SER A 33 2.04 -13.46 12.91
C SER A 33 3.41 -13.24 12.25
N ASP A 34 3.53 -12.27 11.35
CA ASP A 34 4.81 -11.92 10.73
C ASP A 34 5.63 -11.03 11.68
N ASP A 35 6.85 -11.47 12.00
CA ASP A 35 7.77 -10.76 12.91
C ASP A 35 8.19 -9.37 12.35
N ARG A 36 8.11 -9.18 11.01
CA ARG A 36 8.32 -7.86 10.38
C ARG A 36 7.18 -6.88 10.65
N VAL A 37 5.98 -7.41 10.89
CA VAL A 37 4.77 -6.60 11.14
C VAL A 37 4.60 -6.35 12.63
N VAL A 38 4.76 -7.38 13.45
CA VAL A 38 4.65 -7.30 14.90
C VAL A 38 5.94 -7.82 15.54
N ASP A 39 6.83 -6.91 15.85
CA ASP A 39 8.11 -7.16 16.49
C ASP A 39 7.94 -7.35 18.02
N THR A 40 7.29 -8.45 18.38
CA THR A 40 7.04 -8.86 19.77
C THR A 40 7.33 -10.35 19.90
N SER A 41 7.96 -10.74 21.01
CA SER A 41 8.27 -12.17 21.25
C SER A 41 7.05 -13.06 20.97
N PRO A 42 7.19 -14.11 20.14
CA PRO A 42 6.09 -15.02 19.80
C PRO A 42 5.43 -15.66 21.02
N LEU A 43 6.20 -15.91 22.10
CA LEU A 43 5.67 -16.49 23.35
C LEU A 43 4.66 -15.56 24.04
N ILE A 44 4.82 -14.25 23.91
CA ILE A 44 3.89 -13.25 24.47
C ILE A 44 2.80 -12.96 23.45
N TRP A 45 3.17 -12.79 22.18
CA TRP A 45 2.25 -12.33 21.16
C TRP A 45 1.22 -13.38 20.76
N TRP A 46 1.62 -14.65 20.63
CA TRP A 46 0.70 -15.71 20.17
C TRP A 46 -0.56 -15.87 21.02
N PRO A 47 -0.49 -15.92 22.38
CA PRO A 47 -1.69 -15.96 23.23
C PRO A 47 -2.56 -14.71 23.07
N ILE A 48 -1.97 -13.52 22.99
CA ILE A 48 -2.68 -12.26 22.83
C ILE A 48 -3.38 -12.22 21.46
N LEU A 49 -2.68 -12.58 20.41
CA LEU A 49 -3.22 -12.62 19.05
C LEU A 49 -4.43 -13.56 18.98
N ASN A 50 -4.27 -14.82 19.38
CA ASN A 50 -5.32 -15.82 19.20
C ASN A 50 -6.45 -15.72 20.23
N GLY A 51 -6.15 -15.31 21.49
CA GLY A 51 -7.12 -15.25 22.58
C GLY A 51 -7.89 -13.94 22.66
N VAL A 52 -7.30 -12.84 22.18
CA VAL A 52 -7.89 -11.49 22.35
C VAL A 52 -8.09 -10.79 21.01
N ILE A 53 -7.00 -10.61 20.23
CA ILE A 53 -7.05 -9.75 19.04
C ILE A 53 -7.97 -10.33 17.98
N LEU A 54 -7.72 -11.57 17.56
CA LEU A 54 -8.50 -12.19 16.49
C LEU A 54 -9.99 -12.35 16.82
N PRO A 55 -10.40 -12.82 18.02
CA PRO A 55 -11.81 -12.92 18.37
C PRO A 55 -12.56 -11.56 18.34
N ILE A 56 -11.89 -10.50 18.80
CA ILE A 56 -12.54 -9.17 18.93
C ILE A 56 -12.51 -8.41 17.59
N ARG A 57 -11.36 -8.43 16.90
CA ARG A 57 -11.19 -7.61 15.69
C ARG A 57 -11.83 -8.22 14.45
N SER A 58 -11.80 -9.55 14.29
CA SER A 58 -12.26 -10.16 13.05
C SER A 58 -13.72 -9.86 12.72
N PRO A 59 -14.68 -9.87 13.65
CA PRO A 59 -16.05 -9.48 13.34
C PRO A 59 -16.21 -8.00 13.00
N ARG A 60 -15.44 -7.12 13.65
CA ARG A 60 -15.49 -5.67 13.39
C ARG A 60 -14.90 -5.35 12.01
N VAL A 61 -13.73 -5.88 11.72
CA VAL A 61 -13.05 -5.69 10.42
C VAL A 61 -13.85 -6.32 9.27
N ALA A 62 -14.53 -7.44 9.51
CA ALA A 62 -15.42 -8.03 8.51
C ALA A 62 -16.56 -7.09 8.08
N LYS A 63 -17.15 -6.33 9.03
CA LYS A 63 -18.16 -5.31 8.72
C LYS A 63 -17.61 -4.17 7.90
N LEU A 64 -16.36 -3.73 8.17
CA LEU A 64 -15.69 -2.70 7.39
C LEU A 64 -15.39 -3.20 5.97
N TYR A 65 -14.95 -4.47 5.82
CA TYR A 65 -14.81 -5.06 4.48
C TYR A 65 -16.14 -5.15 3.72
N GLN A 66 -17.25 -5.44 4.40
CA GLN A 66 -18.57 -5.48 3.76
C GLN A 66 -18.96 -4.14 3.14
N SER A 67 -18.59 -3.01 3.73
CA SER A 67 -18.93 -1.68 3.21
C SER A 67 -18.15 -1.27 1.95
N VAL A 68 -16.98 -1.87 1.73
CA VAL A 68 -16.10 -1.55 0.58
C VAL A 68 -15.97 -2.70 -0.42
N TRP A 69 -16.63 -3.84 -0.17
CA TRP A 69 -16.50 -5.03 -0.99
C TRP A 69 -17.08 -4.82 -2.38
N MET A 70 -16.28 -5.11 -3.40
CA MET A 70 -16.71 -5.02 -4.80
C MET A 70 -17.29 -6.35 -5.29
N ASP A 71 -18.01 -6.36 -6.40
CA ASP A 71 -18.57 -7.59 -6.99
C ASP A 71 -17.48 -8.64 -7.30
N GLU A 72 -16.28 -8.19 -7.68
CA GLU A 72 -15.13 -9.04 -8.03
C GLU A 72 -14.27 -9.45 -6.81
N GLY A 73 -14.53 -8.92 -5.61
CA GLY A 73 -13.77 -9.18 -4.40
C GLY A 73 -13.36 -7.94 -3.62
N SER A 74 -12.32 -8.06 -2.78
CA SER A 74 -11.81 -6.89 -2.06
C SER A 74 -11.17 -5.88 -3.03
N PRO A 75 -11.28 -4.57 -2.77
CA PRO A 75 -10.68 -3.53 -3.63
C PRO A 75 -9.20 -3.78 -3.90
N LEU A 76 -8.41 -4.08 -2.85
CA LEU A 76 -6.99 -4.35 -3.00
C LEU A 76 -6.69 -5.46 -4.01
N LEU A 77 -7.41 -6.57 -3.94
CA LEU A 77 -7.22 -7.70 -4.86
C LEU A 77 -7.68 -7.35 -6.27
N VAL A 78 -8.83 -6.69 -6.41
CA VAL A 78 -9.40 -6.30 -7.71
C VAL A 78 -8.44 -5.36 -8.44
N TYR A 79 -8.00 -4.29 -7.80
CA TYR A 79 -7.06 -3.35 -8.41
C TYR A 79 -5.68 -3.96 -8.66
N SER A 80 -5.15 -4.78 -7.74
CA SER A 80 -3.87 -5.47 -8.00
C SER A 80 -3.94 -6.42 -9.19
N ARG A 81 -5.06 -7.12 -9.40
CA ARG A 81 -5.29 -7.95 -10.61
C ARG A 81 -5.42 -7.11 -11.88
N ARG A 82 -6.05 -5.93 -11.79
CA ARG A 82 -6.11 -4.99 -12.93
C ARG A 82 -4.72 -4.46 -13.28
N GLN A 83 -3.92 -4.10 -12.28
CA GLN A 83 -2.52 -3.71 -12.47
C GLN A 83 -1.70 -4.83 -13.13
N GLN A 84 -1.81 -6.07 -12.64
CA GLN A 84 -1.15 -7.24 -13.24
C GLN A 84 -1.51 -7.40 -14.71
N ARG A 85 -2.81 -7.39 -15.04
CA ARG A 85 -3.30 -7.54 -16.41
C ARG A 85 -2.83 -6.39 -17.31
N ALA A 86 -2.90 -5.17 -16.82
CA ALA A 86 -2.48 -4.00 -17.58
C ALA A 86 -0.97 -3.99 -17.85
N LEU A 87 -0.15 -4.38 -16.88
CA LEU A 87 1.30 -4.50 -17.06
C LEU A 87 1.65 -5.65 -18.01
N ALA A 88 1.00 -6.81 -17.86
CA ALA A 88 1.19 -7.95 -18.78
C ALA A 88 0.87 -7.58 -20.23
N ALA A 89 -0.18 -6.80 -20.48
CA ALA A 89 -0.53 -6.31 -21.81
C ALA A 89 0.55 -5.39 -22.42
N ARG A 90 1.30 -4.65 -21.61
CA ARG A 90 2.44 -3.82 -22.05
C ARG A 90 3.73 -4.63 -22.26
N MET A 91 3.79 -5.83 -21.72
CA MET A 91 4.99 -6.68 -21.71
C MET A 91 4.67 -8.09 -22.25
N PRO A 92 4.21 -8.23 -23.51
CA PRO A 92 3.62 -9.47 -24.02
C PRO A 92 4.58 -10.69 -24.02
N ASN A 93 5.90 -10.44 -24.00
CA ASN A 93 6.91 -11.49 -23.97
C ASN A 93 7.44 -11.79 -22.56
N THR A 94 6.93 -11.10 -21.54
CA THR A 94 7.38 -11.22 -20.15
C THR A 94 6.20 -11.65 -19.29
N PRO A 95 6.18 -12.85 -18.73
CA PRO A 95 5.12 -13.24 -17.81
C PRO A 95 5.09 -12.36 -16.57
N VAL A 96 3.90 -11.91 -16.19
CA VAL A 96 3.64 -11.08 -15.02
C VAL A 96 2.65 -11.79 -14.11
N GLU A 97 3.06 -12.12 -12.90
CA GLU A 97 2.19 -12.75 -11.90
C GLU A 97 2.02 -11.84 -10.69
N LEU A 98 0.88 -12.00 -10.02
CA LEU A 98 0.56 -11.32 -8.77
C LEU A 98 0.66 -12.32 -7.62
N GLY A 99 1.41 -11.96 -6.58
CA GLY A 99 1.43 -12.64 -5.29
C GLY A 99 1.01 -11.71 -4.16
N MET A 100 0.35 -12.25 -3.15
CA MET A 100 0.04 -11.54 -1.91
C MET A 100 1.00 -11.99 -0.83
N SER A 101 1.49 -11.06 0.02
CA SER A 101 2.29 -11.40 1.17
C SER A 101 1.51 -12.26 2.15
N TYR A 102 0.20 -11.99 2.26
CA TYR A 102 -0.74 -12.73 3.13
C TYR A 102 -2.04 -13.00 2.37
N GLY A 103 -2.54 -14.25 2.46
CA GLY A 103 -3.74 -14.69 1.74
C GLY A 103 -3.48 -15.12 0.30
N SER A 104 -4.46 -14.91 -0.59
CA SER A 104 -4.45 -15.45 -1.96
C SER A 104 -4.56 -14.35 -3.03
N PRO A 105 -3.91 -14.54 -4.21
CA PRO A 105 -2.99 -15.61 -4.57
C PRO A 105 -1.67 -15.53 -3.78
N SER A 106 -1.15 -16.64 -3.31
CA SER A 106 0.06 -16.66 -2.50
C SER A 106 1.34 -16.37 -3.31
N LEU A 107 2.40 -15.94 -2.63
CA LEU A 107 3.73 -15.81 -3.25
C LEU A 107 4.21 -17.11 -3.86
N ALA A 108 3.95 -18.25 -3.21
CA ALA A 108 4.34 -19.56 -3.70
C ALA A 108 3.67 -19.88 -5.04
N GLU A 109 2.34 -19.74 -5.13
CA GLU A 109 1.59 -19.98 -6.36
C GLU A 109 2.05 -19.06 -7.51
N ALA A 110 2.33 -17.80 -7.24
CA ALA A 110 2.80 -16.86 -8.24
C ALA A 110 4.21 -17.20 -8.75
N ILE A 111 5.14 -17.53 -7.84
CA ILE A 111 6.50 -17.93 -8.18
C ILE A 111 6.49 -19.27 -8.94
N ASP A 112 5.69 -20.25 -8.51
CA ASP A 112 5.55 -21.54 -9.21
C ASP A 112 5.13 -21.36 -10.66
N LYS A 113 4.13 -20.49 -10.91
CA LYS A 113 3.65 -20.18 -12.27
C LYS A 113 4.74 -19.54 -13.12
N LEU A 114 5.53 -18.61 -12.58
CA LEU A 114 6.62 -17.97 -13.31
C LEU A 114 7.73 -18.97 -13.64
N LEU A 115 8.15 -19.78 -12.67
CA LEU A 115 9.19 -20.78 -12.88
C LEU A 115 8.74 -21.92 -13.84
N ALA A 116 7.48 -22.33 -13.78
CA ALA A 116 6.89 -23.28 -14.73
C ALA A 116 6.91 -22.76 -16.19
N GLN A 117 6.81 -21.45 -16.36
CA GLN A 117 6.96 -20.79 -17.66
C GLN A 117 8.43 -20.64 -18.09
N GLY A 118 9.38 -21.11 -17.30
CA GLY A 118 10.82 -21.10 -17.62
C GLY A 118 11.51 -19.78 -17.32
N VAL A 119 10.98 -18.94 -16.44
CA VAL A 119 11.63 -17.70 -15.99
C VAL A 119 12.97 -18.03 -15.32
N THR A 120 14.02 -17.34 -15.77
CA THR A 120 15.38 -17.45 -15.23
C THR A 120 15.85 -16.18 -14.53
N ASN A 121 15.21 -15.04 -14.87
CA ASN A 121 15.49 -13.74 -14.27
C ASN A 121 14.14 -13.17 -13.77
N LEU A 122 13.97 -13.14 -12.46
CA LEU A 122 12.76 -12.71 -11.78
C LEU A 122 12.93 -11.32 -11.21
N VAL A 123 12.13 -10.36 -11.67
CA VAL A 123 12.02 -9.03 -11.04
C VAL A 123 10.86 -9.03 -10.08
N VAL A 124 11.12 -8.74 -8.82
CA VAL A 124 10.12 -8.59 -7.76
C VAL A 124 9.84 -7.10 -7.57
N LEU A 125 8.60 -6.69 -7.79
CA LEU A 125 8.11 -5.33 -7.57
C LEU A 125 7.07 -5.33 -6.43
N PRO A 126 7.50 -5.01 -5.19
CA PRO A 126 6.56 -4.70 -4.13
C PRO A 126 5.74 -3.47 -4.48
N LEU A 127 4.42 -3.55 -4.32
CA LEU A 127 3.50 -2.46 -4.64
C LEU A 127 3.41 -1.44 -3.47
N TYR A 128 4.58 -1.13 -2.90
CA TYR A 128 4.77 -0.14 -1.83
C TYR A 128 5.78 0.90 -2.30
N PRO A 129 5.31 2.14 -2.60
CA PRO A 129 6.22 3.18 -3.11
C PRO A 129 7.33 3.54 -2.12
N GLN A 130 7.02 3.57 -0.83
CA GLN A 130 7.97 3.85 0.25
C GLN A 130 8.36 2.54 0.93
N TYR A 131 9.66 2.30 1.06
CA TYR A 131 10.17 1.16 1.82
C TYR A 131 9.73 1.22 3.28
N SER A 132 9.40 0.07 3.84
CA SER A 132 9.37 -0.18 5.28
C SER A 132 9.78 -1.62 5.56
N CYS A 133 10.28 -1.84 6.77
CA CYS A 133 10.57 -3.18 7.27
C CYS A 133 9.32 -4.07 7.26
N SER A 134 8.17 -3.52 7.60
CA SER A 134 6.89 -4.23 7.64
C SER A 134 6.24 -4.48 6.26
N THR A 135 6.80 -3.93 5.20
CA THR A 135 6.28 -4.08 3.82
C THR A 135 7.33 -4.69 2.89
N SER A 136 8.22 -3.88 2.31
CA SER A 136 9.20 -4.36 1.33
C SER A 136 10.14 -5.44 1.90
N ALA A 137 10.58 -5.33 3.16
CA ALA A 137 11.41 -6.38 3.74
C ALA A 137 10.61 -7.66 4.06
N ALA A 138 9.34 -7.55 4.46
CA ALA A 138 8.45 -8.71 4.61
C ALA A 138 8.25 -9.45 3.27
N VAL A 139 8.10 -8.70 2.16
CA VAL A 139 8.06 -9.28 0.81
C VAL A 139 9.34 -10.03 0.49
N TRP A 140 10.51 -9.43 0.77
CA TRP A 140 11.80 -10.10 0.56
C TRP A 140 11.90 -11.42 1.32
N ASP A 141 11.56 -11.42 2.61
CA ASP A 141 11.57 -12.61 3.45
C ASP A 141 10.58 -13.68 2.95
N GLY A 142 9.40 -13.27 2.50
CA GLY A 142 8.41 -14.15 1.89
C GLY A 142 8.91 -14.83 0.63
N VAL A 143 9.48 -14.06 -0.30
CA VAL A 143 10.07 -14.56 -1.55
C VAL A 143 11.24 -15.50 -1.25
N ALA A 144 12.14 -15.11 -0.34
CA ALA A 144 13.29 -15.94 0.06
C ALA A 144 12.83 -17.27 0.69
N ARG A 145 11.79 -17.23 1.52
CA ARG A 145 11.20 -18.45 2.14
C ARG A 145 10.66 -19.41 1.09
N VAL A 146 9.95 -18.91 0.08
CA VAL A 146 9.44 -19.74 -1.02
C VAL A 146 10.61 -20.33 -1.81
N LEU A 147 11.57 -19.50 -2.21
CA LEU A 147 12.69 -19.92 -3.05
C LEU A 147 13.61 -20.92 -2.35
N LYS A 148 13.68 -20.94 -1.02
CA LYS A 148 14.43 -21.95 -0.25
C LYS A 148 14.01 -23.38 -0.57
N GLY A 149 12.77 -23.60 -1.03
CA GLY A 149 12.27 -24.90 -1.48
C GLY A 149 12.79 -25.38 -2.83
N TYR A 150 13.41 -24.51 -3.62
CA TYR A 150 13.86 -24.82 -4.98
C TYR A 150 15.34 -25.16 -5.03
N ARG A 151 15.71 -26.18 -5.80
CA ARG A 151 17.12 -26.51 -6.06
C ARG A 151 17.78 -25.62 -7.11
N ARG A 152 16.97 -25.06 -8.01
CA ARG A 152 17.43 -24.15 -9.06
C ARG A 152 16.76 -22.79 -8.85
N LEU A 153 17.55 -21.78 -8.56
CA LEU A 153 17.08 -20.41 -8.33
C LEU A 153 17.16 -19.59 -9.63
N PRO A 154 16.20 -18.71 -9.89
CA PRO A 154 16.35 -17.65 -10.87
C PRO A 154 17.30 -16.56 -10.33
N SER A 155 17.85 -15.73 -11.21
CA SER A 155 18.40 -14.44 -10.81
C SER A 155 17.28 -13.55 -10.26
N ILE A 156 17.54 -12.78 -9.20
CA ILE A 156 16.53 -11.94 -8.55
C ILE A 156 16.92 -10.47 -8.68
N GLY A 157 16.07 -9.69 -9.35
CA GLY A 157 16.05 -8.25 -9.26
C GLY A 157 14.96 -7.81 -8.27
N PHE A 158 15.32 -7.15 -7.18
CA PHE A 158 14.38 -6.66 -6.19
C PHE A 158 14.28 -5.14 -6.23
N ILE A 159 13.08 -4.60 -6.37
CA ILE A 159 12.82 -3.16 -6.33
C ILE A 159 12.48 -2.79 -4.90
N ARG A 160 13.42 -2.16 -4.20
CA ARG A 160 13.28 -1.83 -2.78
C ARG A 160 12.17 -0.82 -2.51
N ASP A 161 12.18 0.27 -3.25
CA ASP A 161 11.20 1.36 -3.20
C ASP A 161 11.26 2.20 -4.50
N TYR A 162 10.31 3.12 -4.64
CA TYR A 162 10.26 4.07 -5.75
C TYR A 162 9.66 5.43 -5.33
N ALA A 163 9.86 5.80 -4.05
CA ALA A 163 9.27 6.96 -3.38
C ALA A 163 9.48 8.30 -4.13
N GLU A 164 10.62 8.47 -4.81
CA GLU A 164 10.97 9.68 -5.56
C GLU A 164 11.08 9.43 -7.08
N HIS A 165 10.68 8.23 -7.55
CA HIS A 165 10.81 7.92 -8.97
C HIS A 165 10.04 8.93 -9.82
N PRO A 166 10.65 9.59 -10.84
CA PRO A 166 10.02 10.69 -11.57
C PRO A 166 8.65 10.33 -12.19
N ALA A 167 8.52 9.11 -12.72
CA ALA A 167 7.25 8.65 -13.30
C ALA A 167 6.17 8.42 -12.22
N TYR A 168 6.56 7.99 -11.00
CA TYR A 168 5.63 7.87 -9.87
C TYR A 168 5.13 9.25 -9.42
N ILE A 169 6.02 10.20 -9.25
CA ILE A 169 5.68 11.58 -8.88
C ILE A 169 4.81 12.23 -9.96
N ALA A 170 5.12 12.00 -11.25
CA ALA A 170 4.29 12.50 -12.35
C ALA A 170 2.87 11.90 -12.35
N ALA A 171 2.71 10.61 -12.04
CA ALA A 171 1.41 9.97 -11.92
C ALA A 171 0.60 10.54 -10.74
N LEU A 172 1.21 10.74 -9.57
CA LEU A 172 0.58 11.39 -8.42
C LEU A 172 0.16 12.83 -8.76
N ARG A 173 1.05 13.59 -9.38
CA ARG A 173 0.75 14.96 -9.82
C ARG A 173 -0.48 15.00 -10.74
N GLN A 174 -0.52 14.14 -11.76
CA GLN A 174 -1.66 14.07 -12.69
C GLN A 174 -2.99 13.77 -11.96
N SER A 175 -2.95 12.88 -10.98
CA SER A 175 -4.12 12.56 -10.16
C SER A 175 -4.59 13.75 -9.33
N VAL A 176 -3.66 14.47 -8.71
CA VAL A 176 -3.96 15.69 -7.93
C VAL A 176 -4.48 16.82 -8.83
N GLU A 177 -3.83 17.09 -9.97
CA GLU A 177 -4.25 18.14 -10.90
C GLU A 177 -5.64 17.87 -11.49
N ARG A 178 -5.95 16.59 -11.78
CA ARG A 178 -7.31 16.19 -12.21
C ARG A 178 -8.35 16.49 -11.13
N SER A 179 -8.05 16.18 -9.88
CA SER A 179 -8.93 16.49 -8.76
C SER A 179 -9.10 17.99 -8.55
N PHE A 180 -8.05 18.79 -8.74
CA PHE A 180 -8.15 20.26 -8.69
C PHE A 180 -9.01 20.82 -9.82
N ALA A 181 -8.91 20.25 -11.02
CA ALA A 181 -9.72 20.65 -12.16
C ALA A 181 -11.21 20.34 -11.95
N GLU A 182 -11.52 19.21 -11.32
CA GLU A 182 -12.89 18.76 -11.07
C GLU A 182 -13.54 19.46 -9.87
N HIS A 183 -12.78 19.64 -8.79
CA HIS A 183 -13.33 20.08 -7.50
C HIS A 183 -12.86 21.49 -7.07
N GLY A 184 -11.98 22.13 -7.85
CA GLY A 184 -11.31 23.37 -7.46
C GLY A 184 -10.11 23.12 -6.54
N GLN A 185 -9.24 24.13 -6.40
CA GLN A 185 -8.11 24.03 -5.49
C GLN A 185 -8.56 24.03 -4.02
N PRO A 186 -8.09 23.07 -3.17
CA PRO A 186 -8.45 23.01 -1.76
C PRO A 186 -7.71 24.10 -0.95
N ASP A 187 -8.18 24.40 0.26
CA ASP A 187 -7.41 25.19 1.23
C ASP A 187 -6.15 24.41 1.68
N ARG A 188 -6.25 23.08 1.76
CA ARG A 188 -5.14 22.16 2.08
C ARG A 188 -5.21 20.90 1.23
N LEU A 189 -4.06 20.50 0.70
CA LEU A 189 -3.83 19.14 0.20
C LEU A 189 -3.15 18.33 1.31
N VAL A 190 -3.76 17.21 1.70
CA VAL A 190 -3.26 16.32 2.74
C VAL A 190 -2.73 15.06 2.10
N LEU A 191 -1.46 14.74 2.35
CA LEU A 191 -0.85 13.45 2.01
C LEU A 191 -0.91 12.56 3.25
N SER A 192 -1.75 11.55 3.25
CA SER A 192 -1.87 10.61 4.36
C SER A 192 -1.12 9.31 4.04
N PHE A 193 -0.15 8.96 4.88
CA PHE A 193 0.59 7.71 4.80
C PHE A 193 0.14 6.76 5.91
N HIS A 194 0.32 5.46 5.73
CA HIS A 194 0.10 4.53 6.82
C HIS A 194 1.13 4.77 7.92
N GLY A 195 0.68 4.89 9.17
CA GLY A 195 1.58 5.05 10.30
C GLY A 195 2.38 3.77 10.60
N ILE A 196 3.52 3.95 11.24
CA ILE A 196 4.27 2.87 11.90
C ILE A 196 4.64 3.30 13.32
N PRO A 197 4.90 2.37 14.26
CA PRO A 197 5.42 2.71 15.57
C PRO A 197 6.73 3.52 15.48
N LYS A 198 6.85 4.60 16.26
CA LYS A 198 8.10 5.41 16.31
C LYS A 198 9.34 4.58 16.66
N ARG A 199 9.14 3.46 17.33
CA ARG A 199 10.21 2.52 17.67
C ARG A 199 10.85 1.94 16.40
N TYR A 200 10.08 1.59 15.36
CA TYR A 200 10.63 1.04 14.12
C TYR A 200 11.59 2.01 13.44
N ALA A 201 11.21 3.29 13.34
CA ALA A 201 12.10 4.31 12.81
C ALA A 201 13.39 4.45 13.63
N ARG A 202 13.29 4.39 14.98
CA ARG A 202 14.48 4.42 15.85
C ARG A 202 15.39 3.20 15.71
N LEU A 203 14.83 2.07 15.28
CA LEU A 203 15.57 0.84 15.00
C LEU A 203 16.13 0.76 13.57
N GLY A 204 15.95 1.83 12.77
CA GLY A 204 16.55 1.95 11.45
C GLY A 204 15.60 1.76 10.26
N ASP A 205 14.27 1.70 10.48
CA ASP A 205 13.31 1.76 9.37
C ASP A 205 13.27 3.19 8.83
N ASP A 206 13.70 3.37 7.59
CA ASP A 206 13.77 4.68 6.93
C ASP A 206 12.44 5.14 6.30
N TYR A 207 11.34 4.44 6.58
CA TYR A 207 10.01 4.75 6.07
C TYR A 207 9.59 6.22 6.25
N PRO A 208 9.78 6.87 7.43
CA PRO A 208 9.43 8.28 7.57
C PRO A 208 10.16 9.16 6.57
N GLN A 209 11.45 8.91 6.36
CA GLN A 209 12.27 9.65 5.39
C GLN A 209 11.74 9.44 3.97
N ARG A 210 11.37 8.20 3.60
CA ARG A 210 10.83 7.90 2.27
C ARG A 210 9.46 8.56 2.02
N CYS A 211 8.64 8.72 3.09
CA CYS A 211 7.41 9.50 3.01
C CYS A 211 7.68 10.99 2.78
N GLU A 212 8.66 11.57 3.50
CA GLU A 212 9.09 12.95 3.33
C GLU A 212 9.69 13.20 1.93
N ASP A 213 10.45 12.24 1.39
CA ASP A 213 10.99 12.31 0.04
C ASP A 213 9.89 12.39 -1.01
N THR A 214 8.84 11.56 -0.88
CA THR A 214 7.66 11.62 -1.75
C THR A 214 6.94 12.96 -1.62
N LEU A 215 6.70 13.44 -0.39
CA LEU A 215 6.10 14.75 -0.15
C LEU A 215 6.88 15.86 -0.86
N ARG A 216 8.19 15.94 -0.63
CA ARG A 216 9.06 16.97 -1.19
C ARG A 216 9.08 16.92 -2.71
N ALA A 217 9.24 15.72 -3.28
CA ALA A 217 9.24 15.54 -4.73
C ALA A 217 7.91 15.94 -5.37
N LEU A 218 6.78 15.59 -4.75
CA LEU A 218 5.45 15.94 -5.26
C LEU A 218 5.20 17.45 -5.14
N VAL A 219 5.47 18.06 -3.97
CA VAL A 219 5.28 19.50 -3.74
C VAL A 219 6.04 20.34 -4.76
N ALA A 220 7.25 19.95 -5.11
CA ALA A 220 8.05 20.65 -6.12
C ALA A 220 7.41 20.71 -7.52
N THR A 221 6.42 19.87 -7.80
CA THR A 221 5.76 19.77 -9.11
C THR A 221 4.34 20.32 -9.13
N LEU A 222 3.73 20.58 -7.98
CA LEU A 222 2.33 20.99 -7.89
C LEU A 222 2.14 22.49 -8.08
N PRO A 223 1.04 22.92 -8.73
CA PRO A 223 0.66 24.33 -8.84
C PRO A 223 -0.03 24.82 -7.54
N LEU A 224 0.56 24.52 -6.39
CA LEU A 224 0.04 24.85 -5.05
C LEU A 224 1.19 25.33 -4.17
N ALA A 225 0.95 26.37 -3.37
CA ALA A 225 1.97 26.88 -2.46
C ALA A 225 2.37 25.77 -1.43
N PRO A 226 3.66 25.60 -1.14
CA PRO A 226 4.16 24.52 -0.27
C PRO A 226 3.50 24.48 1.11
N ASP A 227 3.18 25.64 1.69
CA ASP A 227 2.50 25.77 2.99
C ASP A 227 1.05 25.29 2.96
N ARG A 228 0.47 25.08 1.77
CA ARG A 228 -0.86 24.49 1.58
C ARG A 228 -0.83 22.97 1.43
N VAL A 229 0.33 22.34 1.50
CA VAL A 229 0.48 20.89 1.44
C VAL A 229 0.98 20.39 2.80
N MET A 230 0.39 19.33 3.30
CA MET A 230 0.79 18.74 4.58
C MET A 230 0.82 17.22 4.54
N MET A 231 1.64 16.62 5.40
CA MET A 231 1.75 15.19 5.55
C MET A 231 1.20 14.75 6.90
N THR A 232 0.50 13.62 6.91
CA THR A 232 -0.06 12.99 8.11
C THR A 232 0.10 11.47 8.06
N TYR A 233 -0.13 10.80 9.19
CA TYR A 233 -0.08 9.35 9.32
C TYR A 233 -1.41 8.80 9.85
N GLN A 234 -1.96 7.79 9.15
CA GLN A 234 -3.22 7.12 9.47
C GLN A 234 -3.04 5.75 10.12
N SER A 235 -4.12 5.12 10.53
CA SER A 235 -4.21 3.69 10.90
C SER A 235 -3.41 3.29 12.13
N ARG A 236 -3.24 4.20 13.10
CA ARG A 236 -2.55 3.88 14.36
C ARG A 236 -3.28 2.79 15.14
N PHE A 237 -2.51 1.90 15.76
CA PHE A 237 -3.03 0.78 16.52
C PHE A 237 -2.32 0.59 17.87
N GLY A 238 -3.09 0.23 18.91
CA GLY A 238 -2.55 -0.06 20.23
C GLY A 238 -2.19 1.20 21.03
N ARG A 239 -1.32 1.03 22.02
CA ARG A 239 -0.94 2.11 22.98
C ARG A 239 0.47 2.67 22.75
N GLU A 240 1.23 2.03 21.89
CA GLU A 240 2.59 2.48 21.56
C GLU A 240 2.54 3.80 20.77
N PRO A 241 3.49 4.72 20.94
CA PRO A 241 3.58 5.94 20.14
C PRO A 241 3.89 5.64 18.67
N TRP A 242 3.05 6.14 17.77
CA TRP A 242 3.21 6.03 16.31
C TRP A 242 3.74 7.34 15.73
N LEU A 243 4.12 7.32 14.45
CA LEU A 243 4.51 8.51 13.70
C LEU A 243 3.39 9.57 13.74
N THR A 244 3.78 10.82 13.82
CA THR A 244 2.89 11.98 13.91
C THR A 244 3.22 13.00 12.81
N PRO A 245 2.28 13.90 12.42
CA PRO A 245 0.95 14.12 13.00
C PRO A 245 -0.06 13.02 12.58
N TYR A 246 -1.06 12.74 13.42
CA TYR A 246 -2.11 11.78 13.12
C TYR A 246 -3.18 12.39 12.20
N THR A 247 -3.63 11.63 11.20
CA THR A 247 -4.59 12.12 10.20
C THR A 247 -5.91 12.54 10.83
N ASP A 248 -6.52 11.69 11.64
CA ASP A 248 -7.79 11.95 12.31
C ASP A 248 -7.77 13.18 13.22
N GLU A 249 -6.73 13.33 14.04
CA GLU A 249 -6.56 14.49 14.92
C GLU A 249 -6.30 15.78 14.14
N THR A 250 -5.49 15.69 13.09
CA THR A 250 -5.20 16.83 12.21
C THR A 250 -6.49 17.31 11.53
N LEU A 251 -7.22 16.43 10.88
CA LEU A 251 -8.46 16.76 10.17
C LEU A 251 -9.51 17.37 11.11
N LYS A 252 -9.60 16.87 12.34
CA LYS A 252 -10.48 17.44 13.36
C LYS A 252 -10.10 18.88 13.74
N SER A 253 -8.83 19.25 13.68
CA SER A 253 -8.33 20.57 14.08
C SER A 253 -8.37 21.63 12.98
N LEU A 254 -8.33 21.22 11.70
CA LEU A 254 -8.22 22.14 10.56
C LEU A 254 -9.39 23.14 10.43
N PRO A 255 -10.67 22.76 10.64
CA PRO A 255 -11.77 23.71 10.49
C PRO A 255 -11.72 24.89 11.46
N ALA A 256 -11.20 24.69 12.68
CA ALA A 256 -11.00 25.76 13.66
C ALA A 256 -9.89 26.75 13.24
N GLN A 257 -9.03 26.35 12.30
CA GLN A 257 -7.97 27.19 11.72
C GLN A 257 -8.43 27.90 10.43
N GLY A 258 -9.73 27.83 10.10
CA GLY A 258 -10.30 28.44 8.90
C GLY A 258 -10.18 27.57 7.64
N ILE A 259 -9.66 26.34 7.72
CA ILE A 259 -9.55 25.41 6.60
C ILE A 259 -10.89 24.71 6.41
N LYS A 260 -11.57 25.00 5.31
CA LYS A 260 -12.93 24.51 5.04
C LYS A 260 -13.01 23.51 3.90
N HIS A 261 -12.07 23.56 2.96
CA HIS A 261 -11.97 22.63 1.84
C HIS A 261 -10.62 21.91 1.85
N ILE A 262 -10.64 20.59 1.94
CA ILE A 262 -9.45 19.76 1.80
C ILE A 262 -9.59 18.74 0.69
N GLN A 263 -8.46 18.42 0.08
CA GLN A 263 -8.33 17.20 -0.73
C GLN A 263 -7.27 16.31 -0.11
N LEU A 264 -7.51 15.02 -0.08
CA LEU A 264 -6.63 14.06 0.57
C LEU A 264 -6.26 12.93 -0.37
N ILE A 265 -4.97 12.63 -0.45
CA ILE A 265 -4.40 11.51 -1.21
C ILE A 265 -3.58 10.62 -0.29
N CYS A 266 -3.54 9.32 -0.59
CA CYS A 266 -2.76 8.31 0.15
C CYS A 266 -1.61 7.77 -0.70
N PRO A 267 -0.46 8.47 -0.82
CA PRO A 267 0.61 8.06 -1.75
C PRO A 267 1.26 6.73 -1.40
N GLY A 268 1.19 6.30 -0.15
CA GLY A 268 1.72 5.00 0.28
C GLY A 268 0.98 3.77 -0.25
N PHE A 269 -0.17 3.97 -0.90
CA PHE A 269 -1.03 2.91 -1.39
C PHE A 269 -1.06 2.91 -2.92
N SER A 270 -0.57 1.84 -3.54
CA SER A 270 -0.60 1.69 -5.00
C SER A 270 -2.00 1.32 -5.52
N ALA A 271 -2.86 0.82 -4.66
CA ALA A 271 -4.23 0.42 -4.95
C ALA A 271 -5.15 0.80 -3.79
N ASP A 272 -6.39 1.17 -4.10
CA ASP A 272 -7.41 1.38 -3.10
C ASP A 272 -7.68 0.10 -2.31
N CYS A 273 -7.89 0.25 -1.01
CA CYS A 273 -8.04 -0.81 -0.05
C CYS A 273 -8.98 -0.39 1.09
N LEU A 274 -9.07 -1.21 2.12
CA LEU A 274 -9.89 -0.90 3.30
C LEU A 274 -9.48 0.43 3.94
N GLU A 275 -8.18 0.64 4.09
CA GLU A 275 -7.59 1.81 4.76
C GLU A 275 -7.83 3.11 3.98
N THR A 276 -7.92 3.05 2.67
CA THR A 276 -8.17 4.25 1.85
C THR A 276 -9.66 4.54 1.68
N LEU A 277 -10.48 3.52 1.47
CA LEU A 277 -11.89 3.69 1.16
C LEU A 277 -12.75 3.84 2.43
N GLU A 278 -12.50 3.03 3.45
CA GLU A 278 -13.31 3.06 4.66
C GLU A 278 -12.74 4.06 5.68
N GLU A 279 -11.44 3.97 6.03
CA GLU A 279 -10.86 4.85 7.04
C GLU A 279 -10.74 6.30 6.53
N ILE A 280 -10.20 6.51 5.32
CA ILE A 280 -9.96 7.87 4.82
C ILE A 280 -11.21 8.45 4.18
N LYS A 281 -11.75 7.79 3.15
CA LYS A 281 -12.84 8.35 2.35
C LYS A 281 -14.14 8.49 3.14
N GLU A 282 -14.41 7.58 4.12
CA GLU A 282 -15.64 7.62 4.91
C GLU A 282 -15.40 8.19 6.31
N GLN A 283 -14.63 7.51 7.18
CA GLN A 283 -14.47 7.92 8.58
C GLN A 283 -13.78 9.29 8.71
N ASN A 284 -12.66 9.50 8.04
CA ASN A 284 -11.92 10.75 8.16
C ASN A 284 -12.65 11.93 7.49
N ARG A 285 -13.39 11.68 6.42
CA ARG A 285 -14.32 12.65 5.84
C ARG A 285 -15.37 13.09 6.87
N GLU A 286 -15.98 12.12 7.56
CA GLU A 286 -16.98 12.40 8.58
C GLU A 286 -16.40 13.21 9.74
N ILE A 287 -15.19 12.89 10.21
CA ILE A 287 -14.47 13.62 11.26
C ILE A 287 -14.28 15.09 10.85
N PHE A 288 -13.79 15.35 9.64
CA PHE A 288 -13.56 16.70 9.14
C PHE A 288 -14.84 17.51 9.02
N LEU A 289 -15.89 16.94 8.43
CA LEU A 289 -17.18 17.62 8.25
C LEU A 289 -17.87 17.92 9.60
N LYS A 290 -17.86 16.97 10.54
CA LYS A 290 -18.39 17.16 11.89
C LYS A 290 -17.63 18.23 12.69
N ALA A 291 -16.35 18.43 12.41
CA ALA A 291 -15.55 19.48 13.04
C ALA A 291 -15.80 20.87 12.44
N GLY A 292 -16.65 20.99 11.40
CA GLY A 292 -16.99 22.25 10.75
C GLY A 292 -16.27 22.51 9.41
N GLY A 293 -15.67 21.45 8.84
CA GLY A 293 -15.24 21.45 7.43
C GLY A 293 -16.46 21.46 6.49
N GLU A 294 -16.29 21.94 5.27
CA GLU A 294 -17.39 22.09 4.32
C GLU A 294 -17.24 21.16 3.11
N LYS A 295 -16.01 20.94 2.64
CA LYS A 295 -15.73 20.13 1.46
C LYS A 295 -14.52 19.23 1.68
N PHE A 296 -14.71 17.94 1.47
CA PHE A 296 -13.68 16.90 1.57
C PHE A 296 -13.70 16.04 0.32
N GLU A 297 -12.58 15.97 -0.39
CA GLU A 297 -12.42 15.12 -1.54
C GLU A 297 -11.30 14.10 -1.32
N TYR A 298 -11.62 12.84 -1.51
CA TYR A 298 -10.62 11.78 -1.53
C TYR A 298 -10.11 11.57 -2.95
N ILE A 299 -8.81 11.72 -3.15
CA ILE A 299 -8.14 11.41 -4.41
C ILE A 299 -7.76 9.94 -4.38
N SER A 300 -8.39 9.14 -5.23
CA SER A 300 -8.16 7.68 -5.29
C SER A 300 -6.68 7.34 -5.46
N ALA A 301 -6.28 6.19 -4.94
CA ALA A 301 -4.97 5.62 -5.23
C ALA A 301 -4.77 5.50 -6.76
N LEU A 302 -3.53 5.35 -7.20
CA LEU A 302 -3.23 5.30 -8.63
C LEU A 302 -3.82 4.07 -9.33
N ASN A 303 -4.19 3.02 -8.60
CA ASN A 303 -4.88 1.86 -9.12
C ASN A 303 -4.25 1.36 -10.43
N ASP A 304 -5.06 1.05 -11.43
CA ASP A 304 -4.64 0.64 -12.77
C ASP A 304 -4.59 1.80 -13.79
N GLU A 305 -4.44 3.05 -13.32
CA GLU A 305 -4.28 4.22 -14.17
C GLU A 305 -3.10 4.05 -15.15
N PRO A 306 -3.26 4.46 -16.42
CA PRO A 306 -2.22 4.27 -17.43
C PRO A 306 -0.83 4.78 -17.01
N ALA A 307 -0.73 5.96 -16.41
CA ALA A 307 0.53 6.52 -15.94
C ALA A 307 1.19 5.69 -14.84
N HIS A 308 0.39 5.05 -13.98
CA HIS A 308 0.90 4.14 -12.95
C HIS A 308 1.48 2.85 -13.57
N ILE A 309 0.79 2.29 -14.56
CA ILE A 309 1.28 1.10 -15.25
C ILE A 309 2.53 1.41 -16.08
N ASP A 310 2.61 2.58 -16.72
CA ASP A 310 3.80 3.04 -17.42
C ASP A 310 5.00 3.17 -16.46
N MET A 311 4.78 3.69 -15.26
CA MET A 311 5.78 3.74 -14.20
C MET A 311 6.25 2.34 -13.80
N MET A 312 5.32 1.38 -13.57
CA MET A 312 5.68 -0.01 -13.24
C MET A 312 6.53 -0.64 -14.35
N GLN A 313 6.16 -0.44 -15.62
CA GLN A 313 6.94 -0.93 -16.76
C GLN A 313 8.36 -0.35 -16.76
N GLN A 314 8.51 0.96 -16.51
CA GLN A 314 9.85 1.61 -16.45
C GLN A 314 10.70 1.02 -15.31
N LEU A 315 10.13 0.85 -14.11
CA LEU A 315 10.83 0.26 -12.96
C LEU A 315 11.33 -1.15 -13.25
N VAL A 316 10.50 -1.97 -13.88
CA VAL A 316 10.84 -3.35 -14.23
C VAL A 316 11.90 -3.38 -15.33
N ALA A 317 11.77 -2.56 -16.38
CA ALA A 317 12.71 -2.52 -17.49
C ALA A 317 14.13 -2.12 -17.07
N GLN A 318 14.28 -1.34 -16.00
CA GLN A 318 15.60 -0.98 -15.42
C GLN A 318 16.31 -2.17 -14.74
N ARG A 319 15.66 -3.31 -14.61
CA ARG A 319 16.18 -4.51 -13.92
C ARG A 319 16.37 -5.71 -14.85
N PHE A 320 16.13 -5.53 -16.15
CA PHE A 320 16.35 -6.53 -17.20
C PHE A 320 17.74 -6.53 -17.80
#